data_e4d6474e932963c24912d9ccd8065238
#
_entry.id   e4d6474e932963c24912d9ccd8065238
#
_cell.length_a   1.000
_cell.length_b   1.000
_cell.length_c   1.000
_cell.angle_alpha   90.00
_cell.angle_beta   90.00
_cell.angle_gamma   90.00
#
_symmetry.space_group_name_H-M   'P 1'
#
loop_
_entity.id
_entity.type
_entity.pdbx_description
1 polymer ?
#
loop_
_entity_poly.entity_id
_entity_poly.type
_entity_poly.pdbx_seq_one_letter_code
_entity_poly.pdbx_strand_id
1 'polypeptide(L)'
;VDFIVKNNIWILWIGCKNSMKKQIHFLSGVPRSGSTVLAAILNQNPATHVSTTSGLVHALDGLANTWHSAGLLNENDPDRKLLAQTMRGTMDAFYESIDKPVVIDKGRGWPIPVIMQAMSQVLEHPPKIIATVRSIPDCMASFVRVAKPTNLDEFMYTGQLADHLKAAYLSLQSGYQYMPECFCIVEYEDLLTNPKAQLARIHEFLGLPEFEYDLGNIDGSTVSEDDENLHGYDGMHDIKPVLAKQHSDDPRDILKHHYSTFCQPEFWLDKPRTIPQLHDLDLQLTASTVGNFEEGWHLAQKLEREEPNNCRAAYNRGWYLLRQGEVQKGYQLMDRGRIAGVFGNKPPDVPTQPWDGKSKGVVMLYLEGGLGDQIHQVRYAKAIAARGCKVVVSCTGPLASLFLDVEGVSAVVQHEASFGIYHDYYVQGMSAVVPLGFELDDLSGLPYIKKPLAIKGGRFRIGLRWQGSSQFEAEHNKRFPYDLMFDAVKGMNADFISLQRDEGSEACPPWVRSVPLGNWEETRQAAASCDLVISSCTSVSHLAAAMGVPTWVVTPVMPYFLYAMDGDTCPYYDCMRLFRQEVFGEWEAPFAKIKAALAESGRV
;
A
#
# COMPACT_ATOMS: atom_id res chain seq x y z
N VAL A 1 -2.64 -7.79 -8.23
CA VAL A 1 -1.77 -8.75 -7.52
C VAL A 1 -2.52 -9.46 -6.38
N ASP A 2 -3.61 -8.91 -5.88
CA ASP A 2 -4.32 -9.43 -4.69
C ASP A 2 -5.37 -10.53 -4.93
N PHE A 3 -5.48 -11.07 -6.13
CA PHE A 3 -6.52 -12.06 -6.46
C PHE A 3 -6.08 -13.54 -6.49
N ILE A 4 -4.79 -13.85 -6.30
CA ILE A 4 -4.26 -15.22 -6.56
C ILE A 4 -4.01 -16.07 -5.30
N VAL A 5 -4.24 -15.56 -4.07
CA VAL A 5 -3.84 -16.27 -2.82
C VAL A 5 -4.91 -17.17 -2.21
N LYS A 6 -6.06 -17.35 -2.80
CA LYS A 6 -7.11 -18.23 -2.23
C LYS A 6 -7.52 -19.33 -3.19
N ASN A 7 -6.74 -20.39 -3.32
CA ASN A 7 -7.25 -21.77 -3.48
C ASN A 7 -6.11 -22.75 -3.77
N ASN A 8 -5.71 -23.53 -2.77
CA ASN A 8 -4.89 -24.73 -2.89
C ASN A 8 -5.66 -25.83 -3.62
N ILE A 9 -5.62 -25.89 -4.95
CA ILE A 9 -6.17 -27.02 -5.69
C ILE A 9 -5.31 -27.30 -6.94
N TRP A 10 -4.20 -27.98 -6.77
CA TRP A 10 -3.45 -28.56 -7.90
C TRP A 10 -2.69 -29.82 -7.44
N ILE A 11 -3.30 -30.98 -7.51
CA ILE A 11 -2.59 -32.28 -7.54
C ILE A 11 -3.46 -33.25 -8.35
N LEU A 12 -2.99 -33.68 -9.50
CA LEU A 12 -3.01 -35.06 -9.99
C LEU A 12 -2.50 -35.15 -11.44
N TRP A 13 -1.66 -36.10 -11.65
CA TRP A 13 -0.85 -36.34 -12.86
C TRP A 13 -1.52 -37.33 -13.81
N ILE A 14 -1.71 -37.01 -15.11
CA ILE A 14 -1.93 -38.00 -16.19
C ILE A 14 -1.34 -37.47 -17.49
N GLY A 15 -0.39 -38.20 -18.07
CA GLY A 15 0.40 -37.83 -19.24
C GLY A 15 -0.35 -37.80 -20.57
N CYS A 16 -0.03 -36.83 -21.38
CA CYS A 16 -0.36 -36.77 -22.80
C CYS A 16 0.93 -36.64 -23.63
N LYS A 17 1.21 -37.58 -24.52
CA LYS A 17 2.37 -37.55 -25.40
C LYS A 17 2.10 -36.64 -26.60
N ASN A 18 2.47 -35.36 -26.48
CA ASN A 18 2.82 -34.50 -27.63
C ASN A 18 3.95 -33.60 -27.15
N SER A 19 5.21 -33.90 -27.51
CA SER A 19 6.36 -33.07 -27.17
C SER A 19 6.24 -31.70 -27.84
N MET A 20 6.55 -30.62 -27.15
CA MET A 20 6.71 -29.31 -27.75
C MET A 20 7.71 -29.36 -28.90
N LYS A 21 7.44 -28.58 -29.95
CA LYS A 21 8.33 -28.50 -31.13
C LYS A 21 9.68 -27.87 -30.78
N LYS A 22 9.74 -27.05 -29.72
CA LYS A 22 10.92 -26.32 -29.25
C LYS A 22 11.14 -26.56 -27.76
N GLN A 23 12.40 -26.49 -27.34
CA GLN A 23 12.75 -26.47 -25.93
C GLN A 23 12.56 -25.04 -25.40
N ILE A 24 11.63 -24.86 -24.48
CA ILE A 24 11.32 -23.52 -23.90
C ILE A 24 11.83 -23.45 -22.46
N HIS A 25 12.57 -22.39 -22.18
CA HIS A 25 13.08 -22.00 -20.87
C HIS A 25 12.74 -20.55 -20.59
N PHE A 26 13.07 -20.06 -19.39
CA PHE A 26 12.67 -18.74 -18.96
C PHE A 26 13.87 -17.93 -18.44
N LEU A 27 13.83 -16.63 -18.68
CA LEU A 27 14.74 -15.65 -18.11
C LEU A 27 13.94 -14.65 -17.29
N SER A 28 14.29 -14.50 -16.03
CA SER A 28 13.68 -13.54 -15.15
C SER A 28 14.75 -12.81 -14.30
N GLY A 29 14.33 -12.09 -13.29
CA GLY A 29 15.23 -11.42 -12.36
C GLY A 29 14.70 -10.09 -11.87
N VAL A 30 15.44 -9.46 -10.97
CA VAL A 30 15.10 -8.11 -10.54
C VAL A 30 15.46 -7.09 -11.63
N PRO A 31 14.71 -6.00 -11.79
CA PRO A 31 15.08 -4.92 -12.71
C PRO A 31 16.51 -4.43 -12.48
N ARG A 32 17.22 -4.09 -13.53
CA ARG A 32 18.60 -3.55 -13.48
C ARG A 32 19.66 -4.54 -12.97
N SER A 33 19.38 -5.84 -12.97
CA SER A 33 20.32 -6.90 -12.59
C SER A 33 21.08 -7.53 -13.77
N GLY A 34 21.02 -6.92 -14.97
CA GLY A 34 21.75 -7.39 -16.13
C GLY A 34 21.04 -8.42 -16.99
N SER A 35 19.73 -8.63 -16.83
CA SER A 35 18.96 -9.60 -17.64
C SER A 35 19.02 -9.29 -19.15
N THR A 36 19.04 -8.01 -19.53
CA THR A 36 19.09 -7.61 -20.93
C THR A 36 20.47 -7.89 -21.55
N VAL A 37 21.55 -7.60 -20.84
CA VAL A 37 22.89 -7.92 -21.33
C VAL A 37 23.12 -9.43 -21.40
N LEU A 38 22.60 -10.20 -20.43
CA LEU A 38 22.67 -11.64 -20.46
C LEU A 38 21.88 -12.21 -21.65
N ALA A 39 20.70 -11.66 -21.95
CA ALA A 39 19.92 -12.04 -23.11
C ALA A 39 20.67 -11.81 -24.43
N ALA A 40 21.34 -10.64 -24.57
CA ALA A 40 22.16 -10.34 -25.75
C ALA A 40 23.36 -11.31 -25.90
N ILE A 41 24.01 -11.65 -24.79
CA ILE A 41 25.10 -12.63 -24.79
C ILE A 41 24.58 -14.00 -25.26
N LEU A 42 23.49 -14.50 -24.66
CA LEU A 42 22.93 -15.81 -25.00
C LEU A 42 22.39 -15.90 -26.45
N ASN A 43 21.99 -14.77 -27.03
CA ASN A 43 21.59 -14.70 -28.45
C ASN A 43 22.74 -14.88 -29.45
N GLN A 44 24.00 -14.79 -29.03
CA GLN A 44 25.15 -15.13 -29.91
C GLN A 44 25.17 -16.61 -30.26
N ASN A 45 24.56 -17.49 -29.45
CA ASN A 45 24.49 -18.90 -29.74
C ASN A 45 23.43 -19.14 -30.87
N PRO A 46 23.85 -19.71 -32.02
CA PRO A 46 22.93 -19.92 -33.14
C PRO A 46 21.76 -20.87 -32.83
N ALA A 47 21.87 -21.69 -31.79
CA ALA A 47 20.81 -22.59 -31.37
C ALA A 47 19.78 -21.96 -30.44
N THR A 48 20.05 -20.78 -29.87
CA THR A 48 19.18 -20.14 -28.88
C THR A 48 18.54 -18.87 -29.43
N HIS A 49 17.30 -18.63 -29.02
CA HIS A 49 16.60 -17.36 -29.12
C HIS A 49 16.20 -16.89 -27.73
N VAL A 50 16.67 -15.74 -27.30
CA VAL A 50 16.23 -15.09 -26.08
C VAL A 50 15.36 -13.90 -26.47
N SER A 51 14.11 -13.88 -26.02
CA SER A 51 13.19 -12.79 -26.34
C SER A 51 13.59 -11.47 -25.67
N THR A 52 13.11 -10.36 -26.20
CA THR A 52 12.90 -9.13 -25.42
C THR A 52 11.87 -9.39 -24.32
N THR A 53 11.50 -8.38 -23.51
CA THR A 53 10.43 -8.56 -22.53
C THR A 53 9.15 -9.00 -23.26
N SER A 54 8.72 -10.25 -23.00
CA SER A 54 7.60 -10.84 -23.74
C SER A 54 6.27 -10.64 -23.03
N GLY A 55 5.19 -10.57 -23.81
CA GLY A 55 3.82 -10.58 -23.32
C GLY A 55 3.26 -11.98 -23.05
N LEU A 56 4.05 -13.05 -23.28
CA LEU A 56 3.56 -14.43 -23.21
C LEU A 56 2.99 -14.80 -21.85
N VAL A 57 3.69 -14.45 -20.77
CA VAL A 57 3.21 -14.73 -19.40
C VAL A 57 1.86 -14.07 -19.12
N HIS A 58 1.62 -12.86 -19.63
CA HIS A 58 0.34 -12.16 -19.48
C HIS A 58 -0.77 -12.79 -20.33
N ALA A 59 -0.43 -13.25 -21.54
CA ALA A 59 -1.38 -13.97 -22.38
C ALA A 59 -1.84 -15.28 -21.73
N LEU A 60 -0.91 -16.04 -21.13
CA LEU A 60 -1.22 -17.29 -20.45
C LEU A 60 -2.01 -17.06 -19.14
N ASP A 61 -1.67 -16.03 -18.38
CA ASP A 61 -2.42 -15.62 -17.19
C ASP A 61 -3.85 -15.17 -17.57
N GLY A 62 -4.00 -14.41 -18.64
CA GLY A 62 -5.31 -14.02 -19.18
C GLY A 62 -6.16 -15.21 -19.57
N LEU A 63 -5.57 -16.24 -20.20
CA LEU A 63 -6.25 -17.50 -20.52
C LEU A 63 -6.74 -18.20 -19.23
N ALA A 64 -5.87 -18.35 -18.24
CA ALA A 64 -6.20 -19.00 -16.98
C ALA A 64 -7.32 -18.27 -16.24
N ASN A 65 -7.24 -16.94 -16.16
CA ASN A 65 -8.23 -16.10 -15.50
C ASN A 65 -9.59 -16.14 -16.20
N THR A 66 -9.61 -16.13 -17.53
CA THR A 66 -10.83 -16.25 -18.32
C THR A 66 -11.49 -17.62 -18.11
N TRP A 67 -10.70 -18.68 -18.09
CA TRP A 67 -11.16 -20.05 -17.84
C TRP A 67 -11.79 -20.19 -16.45
N HIS A 68 -11.13 -19.61 -15.45
CA HIS A 68 -11.62 -19.58 -14.08
C HIS A 68 -12.92 -18.78 -13.92
N SER A 69 -12.97 -17.57 -14.45
CA SER A 69 -14.14 -16.68 -14.35
C SER A 69 -15.35 -17.18 -15.12
N ALA A 70 -15.14 -17.96 -16.20
CA ALA A 70 -16.20 -18.63 -16.93
C ALA A 70 -16.76 -19.88 -16.24
N GLY A 71 -16.23 -20.26 -15.05
CA GLY A 71 -16.61 -21.45 -14.32
C GLY A 71 -16.21 -22.77 -15.02
N LEU A 72 -15.27 -22.71 -15.96
CA LEU A 72 -14.79 -23.84 -16.75
C LEU A 72 -13.70 -24.66 -16.03
N LEU A 73 -13.19 -24.18 -14.90
CA LEU A 73 -12.31 -24.94 -14.03
C LEU A 73 -13.12 -25.70 -12.99
N ASN A 74 -13.64 -26.84 -13.38
CA ASN A 74 -14.22 -27.80 -12.45
C ASN A 74 -13.10 -28.56 -11.71
N GLU A 75 -13.39 -29.08 -10.52
CA GLU A 75 -12.43 -29.94 -9.77
C GLU A 75 -12.10 -31.23 -10.51
N ASN A 76 -12.82 -31.56 -11.57
CA ASN A 76 -12.64 -32.72 -12.43
C ASN A 76 -11.68 -32.46 -13.60
N ASP A 77 -10.72 -33.31 -13.72
CA ASP A 77 -9.52 -33.38 -14.56
C ASP A 77 -9.61 -32.97 -16.06
N PRO A 78 -10.71 -33.13 -16.86
CA PRO A 78 -10.68 -32.86 -18.29
C PRO A 78 -10.43 -31.41 -18.67
N ASP A 79 -10.99 -30.45 -17.89
CA ASP A 79 -10.95 -29.03 -18.24
C ASP A 79 -9.57 -28.41 -17.95
N ARG A 80 -8.88 -28.89 -16.92
CA ARG A 80 -7.49 -28.50 -16.61
C ARG A 80 -6.51 -28.98 -17.66
N LYS A 81 -6.73 -30.19 -18.16
CA LYS A 81 -5.92 -30.77 -19.22
C LYS A 81 -6.09 -30.01 -20.52
N LEU A 82 -7.32 -29.59 -20.83
CA LEU A 82 -7.62 -28.77 -21.99
C LEU A 82 -6.99 -27.38 -21.87
N LEU A 83 -7.03 -26.76 -20.68
CA LEU A 83 -6.34 -25.48 -20.42
C LEU A 83 -4.82 -25.62 -20.64
N ALA A 84 -4.18 -26.64 -20.05
CA ALA A 84 -2.75 -26.88 -20.25
C ALA A 84 -2.39 -27.11 -21.72
N GLN A 85 -3.23 -27.84 -22.47
CA GLN A 85 -3.05 -28.03 -23.92
C GLN A 85 -3.23 -26.72 -24.69
N THR A 86 -4.20 -25.89 -24.30
CA THR A 86 -4.43 -24.57 -24.92
C THR A 86 -3.26 -23.64 -24.66
N MET A 87 -2.75 -23.59 -23.42
CA MET A 87 -1.55 -22.82 -23.07
C MET A 87 -0.32 -23.30 -23.86
N ARG A 88 -0.13 -24.61 -24.00
CA ARG A 88 0.94 -25.20 -24.82
C ARG A 88 0.83 -24.77 -26.27
N GLY A 89 -0.37 -24.87 -26.85
CA GLY A 89 -0.63 -24.42 -28.23
C GLY A 89 -0.38 -22.92 -28.40
N THR A 90 -0.69 -22.11 -27.41
CA THR A 90 -0.40 -20.67 -27.40
C THR A 90 1.11 -20.42 -27.40
N MET A 91 1.89 -21.13 -26.57
CA MET A 91 3.34 -21.02 -26.55
C MET A 91 3.99 -21.44 -27.87
N ASP A 92 3.53 -22.55 -28.43
CA ASP A 92 4.02 -23.03 -29.73
C ASP A 92 3.73 -22.03 -30.86
N ALA A 93 2.53 -21.45 -30.89
CA ALA A 93 2.13 -20.44 -31.88
C ALA A 93 2.89 -19.12 -31.67
N PHE A 94 3.13 -18.71 -30.44
CA PHE A 94 3.84 -17.46 -30.11
C PHE A 94 5.26 -17.46 -30.67
N TYR A 95 5.92 -18.62 -30.67
CA TYR A 95 7.29 -18.81 -31.19
C TYR A 95 7.36 -19.56 -32.51
N GLU A 96 6.27 -19.70 -33.26
CA GLU A 96 6.25 -20.46 -34.52
C GLU A 96 7.23 -19.90 -35.56
N SER A 97 7.35 -18.56 -35.63
CA SER A 97 8.25 -17.87 -36.58
C SER A 97 9.74 -17.95 -36.24
N ILE A 98 10.09 -18.36 -35.05
CA ILE A 98 11.49 -18.44 -34.58
C ILE A 98 12.09 -19.76 -35.08
N ASP A 99 13.08 -19.67 -35.95
CA ASP A 99 13.79 -20.85 -36.46
C ASP A 99 15.01 -21.23 -35.59
N LYS A 100 14.75 -21.45 -34.30
CA LYS A 100 15.75 -21.85 -33.29
C LYS A 100 15.17 -22.98 -32.44
N PRO A 101 15.95 -24.05 -32.15
CA PRO A 101 15.46 -25.18 -31.36
C PRO A 101 15.23 -24.84 -29.87
N VAL A 102 15.92 -23.84 -29.34
CA VAL A 102 15.82 -23.42 -27.94
C VAL A 102 15.34 -21.99 -27.87
N VAL A 103 14.29 -21.77 -27.09
CA VAL A 103 13.74 -20.46 -26.79
C VAL A 103 13.87 -20.18 -25.30
N ILE A 104 14.33 -19.00 -24.95
CA ILE A 104 14.39 -18.50 -23.57
C ILE A 104 13.51 -17.26 -23.51
N ASP A 105 12.32 -17.40 -22.93
CA ASP A 105 11.34 -16.32 -22.79
C ASP A 105 11.68 -15.40 -21.63
N LYS A 106 11.88 -14.11 -21.89
CA LYS A 106 12.20 -13.11 -20.88
C LYS A 106 10.91 -12.50 -20.33
N GLY A 107 10.64 -12.73 -19.04
CA GLY A 107 9.48 -12.19 -18.35
C GLY A 107 9.62 -12.21 -16.82
N ARG A 108 9.08 -11.18 -16.15
CA ARG A 108 9.17 -11.06 -14.68
C ARG A 108 8.14 -11.91 -13.95
N GLY A 109 7.08 -12.33 -14.61
CA GLY A 109 6.02 -13.16 -14.04
C GLY A 109 6.38 -14.63 -13.88
N TRP A 110 7.43 -15.13 -14.56
CA TRP A 110 7.78 -16.55 -14.54
C TRP A 110 8.06 -17.13 -13.14
N PRO A 111 8.66 -16.38 -12.18
CA PRO A 111 8.90 -16.87 -10.83
C PRO A 111 7.67 -16.92 -9.93
N ILE A 112 6.51 -16.44 -10.35
CA ILE A 112 5.31 -16.49 -9.52
C ILE A 112 4.93 -17.96 -9.27
N PRO A 113 4.76 -18.43 -8.01
CA PRO A 113 4.55 -19.85 -7.69
C PRO A 113 3.40 -20.51 -8.45
N VAL A 114 2.27 -19.83 -8.61
CA VAL A 114 1.13 -20.36 -9.39
C VAL A 114 1.46 -20.48 -10.88
N ILE A 115 2.24 -19.56 -11.44
CA ILE A 115 2.72 -19.64 -12.84
C ILE A 115 3.70 -20.79 -12.99
N MET A 116 4.66 -20.95 -12.08
CA MET A 116 5.60 -22.08 -12.09
C MET A 116 4.88 -23.42 -12.05
N GLN A 117 3.85 -23.52 -11.19
CA GLN A 117 3.02 -24.71 -11.09
C GLN A 117 2.26 -25.00 -12.40
N ALA A 118 1.66 -23.99 -12.99
CA ALA A 118 0.98 -24.12 -14.29
C ALA A 118 1.97 -24.54 -15.39
N MET A 119 3.16 -23.93 -15.44
CA MET A 119 4.19 -24.28 -16.41
C MET A 119 4.71 -25.71 -16.21
N SER A 120 4.81 -26.20 -14.98
CA SER A 120 5.18 -27.61 -14.75
C SER A 120 4.19 -28.59 -15.40
N GLN A 121 2.92 -28.22 -15.48
CA GLN A 121 1.90 -29.03 -16.17
C GLN A 121 1.96 -28.86 -17.69
N VAL A 122 2.13 -27.63 -18.17
CA VAL A 122 2.23 -27.30 -19.60
C VAL A 122 3.47 -27.97 -20.23
N LEU A 123 4.60 -27.92 -19.54
CA LEU A 123 5.89 -28.46 -20.00
C LEU A 123 6.04 -29.96 -19.73
N GLU A 124 5.24 -30.54 -18.84
CA GLU A 124 5.37 -31.91 -18.32
C GLU A 124 6.67 -32.17 -17.53
N HIS A 125 7.32 -31.10 -17.09
CA HIS A 125 8.50 -31.11 -16.21
C HIS A 125 8.62 -29.75 -15.51
N PRO A 126 9.37 -29.66 -14.39
CA PRO A 126 9.61 -28.37 -13.73
C PRO A 126 10.20 -27.33 -14.67
N PRO A 127 9.73 -26.06 -14.66
CA PRO A 127 10.27 -25.02 -15.51
C PRO A 127 11.73 -24.70 -15.12
N LYS A 128 12.57 -24.39 -16.09
CA LYS A 128 13.93 -23.93 -15.86
C LYS A 128 14.00 -22.42 -16.06
N ILE A 129 14.34 -21.70 -14.99
CA ILE A 129 14.35 -20.24 -14.93
C ILE A 129 15.77 -19.75 -14.64
N ILE A 130 16.36 -19.02 -15.56
CA ILE A 130 17.57 -18.25 -15.30
C ILE A 130 17.11 -16.98 -14.59
N ALA A 131 17.65 -16.68 -13.41
CA ALA A 131 17.23 -15.50 -12.64
C ALA A 131 18.44 -14.61 -12.36
N THR A 132 18.46 -13.43 -13.01
CA THR A 132 19.49 -12.44 -12.71
C THR A 132 19.14 -11.67 -11.45
N VAL A 133 20.11 -11.53 -10.53
CA VAL A 133 19.94 -10.86 -9.24
C VAL A 133 21.03 -9.81 -9.00
N ARG A 134 20.69 -8.83 -8.21
CA ARG A 134 21.58 -7.76 -7.76
C ARG A 134 20.99 -7.17 -6.48
N SER A 135 21.81 -6.51 -5.64
CA SER A 135 21.31 -5.83 -4.45
C SER A 135 20.23 -4.81 -4.84
N ILE A 136 19.14 -4.77 -4.10
CA ILE A 136 17.99 -3.93 -4.42
C ILE A 136 18.32 -2.43 -4.38
N PRO A 137 19.13 -1.94 -3.41
CA PRO A 137 19.63 -0.57 -3.44
C PRO A 137 20.40 -0.22 -4.72
N ASP A 138 21.27 -1.13 -5.22
CA ASP A 138 22.00 -0.92 -6.47
C ASP A 138 21.07 -0.85 -7.69
N CYS A 139 20.02 -1.68 -7.71
CA CYS A 139 19.00 -1.64 -8.76
C CYS A 139 18.27 -0.30 -8.76
N MET A 140 17.84 0.17 -7.58
CA MET A 140 17.13 1.44 -7.45
C MET A 140 18.02 2.64 -7.78
N ALA A 141 19.27 2.64 -7.33
CA ALA A 141 20.26 3.66 -7.70
C ALA A 141 20.51 3.70 -9.22
N SER A 142 20.46 2.53 -9.90
CA SER A 142 20.53 2.48 -11.37
C SER A 142 19.33 3.13 -12.03
N PHE A 143 18.11 2.97 -11.50
CA PHE A 143 16.92 3.68 -11.99
C PHE A 143 17.05 5.19 -11.84
N VAL A 144 17.50 5.67 -10.68
CA VAL A 144 17.71 7.12 -10.46
C VAL A 144 18.72 7.72 -11.44
N ARG A 145 19.79 6.98 -11.77
CA ARG A 145 20.78 7.44 -12.76
C ARG A 145 20.20 7.59 -14.17
N VAL A 146 19.30 6.70 -14.56
CA VAL A 146 18.65 6.76 -15.89
C VAL A 146 17.58 7.85 -15.88
N ALA A 147 16.70 7.86 -14.90
CA ALA A 147 15.57 8.79 -14.85
C ALA A 147 15.98 10.24 -14.54
N LYS A 148 17.10 10.45 -13.83
CA LYS A 148 17.62 11.78 -13.43
C LYS A 148 16.54 12.69 -12.87
N PRO A 149 15.77 12.24 -11.85
CA PRO A 149 14.63 13.01 -11.36
C PRO A 149 15.06 14.35 -10.79
N THR A 150 14.26 15.39 -11.01
CA THR A 150 14.45 16.72 -10.43
C THR A 150 14.10 16.73 -8.94
N ASN A 151 13.18 15.86 -8.51
CA ASN A 151 12.79 15.65 -7.12
C ASN A 151 12.86 14.15 -6.80
N LEU A 152 13.83 13.76 -5.96
CA LEU A 152 14.04 12.36 -5.60
C LEU A 152 12.86 11.80 -4.78
N ASP A 153 12.31 12.57 -3.83
CA ASP A 153 11.20 12.12 -2.99
C ASP A 153 9.95 11.84 -3.84
N GLU A 154 9.61 12.75 -4.74
CA GLU A 154 8.51 12.54 -5.65
C GLU A 154 8.70 11.30 -6.52
N PHE A 155 9.88 11.13 -7.09
CA PHE A 155 10.23 9.96 -7.90
C PHE A 155 10.08 8.65 -7.12
N MET A 156 10.51 8.61 -5.84
CA MET A 156 10.45 7.42 -5.01
C MET A 156 9.03 7.05 -4.56
N TYR A 157 8.18 8.05 -4.28
CA TYR A 157 6.83 7.82 -3.74
C TYR A 157 5.73 7.80 -4.81
N THR A 158 5.97 8.37 -5.99
CA THR A 158 4.97 8.42 -7.06
C THR A 158 5.38 7.64 -8.30
N GLY A 159 6.63 7.25 -8.40
CA GLY A 159 7.19 6.54 -9.54
C GLY A 159 6.84 5.05 -9.51
N GLN A 160 6.35 4.53 -10.64
CA GLN A 160 6.03 3.10 -10.79
C GLN A 160 7.28 2.20 -10.70
N LEU A 161 8.50 2.75 -10.87
CA LEU A 161 9.73 1.96 -10.91
C LEU A 161 10.09 1.32 -9.57
N ALA A 162 9.83 2.01 -8.45
CA ALA A 162 10.02 1.47 -7.11
C ALA A 162 9.09 0.28 -6.83
N ASP A 163 7.82 0.42 -7.22
CA ASP A 163 6.81 -0.65 -7.07
C ASP A 163 7.13 -1.84 -7.96
N HIS A 164 7.56 -1.59 -9.21
CA HIS A 164 7.98 -2.65 -10.13
C HIS A 164 9.20 -3.42 -9.60
N LEU A 165 10.17 -2.72 -8.99
CA LEU A 165 11.34 -3.36 -8.39
C LEU A 165 10.95 -4.24 -7.21
N LYS A 166 10.10 -3.73 -6.30
CA LYS A 166 9.59 -4.47 -5.14
C LYS A 166 8.78 -5.70 -5.57
N ALA A 167 7.87 -5.54 -6.53
CA ALA A 167 7.06 -6.64 -7.04
C ALA A 167 7.91 -7.75 -7.67
N ALA A 168 8.93 -7.37 -8.46
CA ALA A 168 9.85 -8.33 -9.08
C ALA A 168 10.68 -9.09 -8.04
N TYR A 169 11.17 -8.39 -7.00
CA TYR A 169 11.90 -9.02 -5.91
C TYR A 169 11.02 -10.03 -5.15
N LEU A 170 9.81 -9.64 -4.75
CA LEU A 170 8.88 -10.52 -4.02
C LEU A 170 8.45 -11.74 -4.85
N SER A 171 8.20 -11.55 -6.14
CA SER A 171 7.89 -12.63 -7.07
C SER A 171 9.03 -13.64 -7.15
N LEU A 172 10.25 -13.16 -7.34
CA LEU A 172 11.43 -14.01 -7.44
C LEU A 172 11.72 -14.75 -6.11
N GLN A 173 11.62 -14.04 -4.97
CA GLN A 173 11.79 -14.64 -3.65
C GLN A 173 10.77 -15.75 -3.39
N SER A 174 9.50 -15.49 -3.67
CA SER A 174 8.42 -16.47 -3.47
C SER A 174 8.59 -17.71 -4.35
N GLY A 175 8.97 -17.52 -5.61
CA GLY A 175 9.23 -18.63 -6.53
C GLY A 175 10.43 -19.47 -6.13
N TYR A 176 11.53 -18.80 -5.73
CA TYR A 176 12.72 -19.49 -5.26
C TYR A 176 12.48 -20.28 -3.97
N GLN A 177 11.70 -19.74 -3.04
CA GLN A 177 11.28 -20.49 -1.82
C GLN A 177 10.35 -21.66 -2.12
N TYR A 178 9.54 -21.55 -3.19
CA TYR A 178 8.58 -22.59 -3.58
C TYR A 178 9.24 -23.78 -4.29
N MET A 179 10.13 -23.53 -5.27
CA MET A 179 10.81 -24.57 -6.06
C MET A 179 12.24 -24.13 -6.40
N PRO A 180 13.19 -24.16 -5.46
CA PRO A 180 14.55 -23.62 -5.66
C PRO A 180 15.31 -24.35 -6.78
N GLU A 181 15.03 -25.63 -7.01
CA GLU A 181 15.63 -26.45 -8.08
C GLU A 181 15.30 -25.96 -9.51
N CYS A 182 14.26 -25.15 -9.65
CA CYS A 182 13.88 -24.56 -10.93
C CYS A 182 14.75 -23.34 -11.32
N PHE A 183 15.67 -22.92 -10.46
CA PHE A 183 16.41 -21.67 -10.68
C PHE A 183 17.90 -21.85 -10.89
N CYS A 184 18.42 -21.18 -11.91
CA CYS A 184 19.84 -20.86 -12.04
C CYS A 184 20.02 -19.39 -11.70
N ILE A 185 20.42 -19.09 -10.44
CA ILE A 185 20.67 -17.72 -10.00
C ILE A 185 21.98 -17.21 -10.60
N VAL A 186 21.95 -16.03 -11.20
CA VAL A 186 23.12 -15.34 -11.78
C VAL A 186 23.24 -13.97 -11.15
N GLU A 187 24.21 -13.80 -10.27
CA GLU A 187 24.48 -12.48 -9.72
C GLU A 187 25.13 -11.56 -10.75
N TYR A 188 24.72 -10.30 -10.77
CA TYR A 188 25.25 -9.30 -11.69
C TYR A 188 26.77 -9.12 -11.54
N GLU A 189 27.26 -9.06 -10.33
CA GLU A 189 28.68 -8.91 -10.00
C GLU A 189 29.49 -10.13 -10.48
N ASP A 190 28.97 -11.34 -10.33
CA ASP A 190 29.59 -12.58 -10.81
C ASP A 190 29.59 -12.66 -12.32
N LEU A 191 28.51 -12.20 -12.97
CA LEU A 191 28.45 -12.13 -14.43
C LEU A 191 29.54 -11.19 -14.98
N LEU A 192 29.86 -10.11 -14.27
CA LEU A 192 30.92 -9.17 -14.65
C LEU A 192 32.33 -9.69 -14.38
N THR A 193 32.52 -10.39 -13.25
CA THR A 193 33.87 -10.80 -12.79
C THR A 193 34.28 -12.18 -13.31
N ASN A 194 33.33 -13.07 -13.48
CA ASN A 194 33.56 -14.44 -13.95
C ASN A 194 32.50 -14.92 -14.96
N PRO A 195 32.31 -14.20 -16.09
CA PRO A 195 31.24 -14.48 -17.04
C PRO A 195 31.28 -15.89 -17.63
N LYS A 196 32.48 -16.41 -17.93
CA LYS A 196 32.63 -17.76 -18.52
C LYS A 196 32.08 -18.85 -17.59
N ALA A 197 32.35 -18.76 -16.29
CA ALA A 197 31.83 -19.73 -15.33
C ALA A 197 30.29 -19.62 -15.17
N GLN A 198 29.73 -18.40 -15.19
CA GLN A 198 28.29 -18.20 -15.12
C GLN A 198 27.58 -18.75 -16.37
N LEU A 199 28.14 -18.52 -17.54
CA LEU A 199 27.60 -19.05 -18.81
C LEU A 199 27.68 -20.59 -18.86
N ALA A 200 28.77 -21.19 -18.41
CA ALA A 200 28.89 -22.64 -18.29
C ALA A 200 27.82 -23.24 -17.36
N ARG A 201 27.58 -22.63 -16.19
CA ARG A 201 26.50 -23.03 -15.26
C ARG A 201 25.11 -22.93 -15.91
N ILE A 202 24.86 -21.91 -16.70
CA ILE A 202 23.60 -21.74 -17.43
C ILE A 202 23.44 -22.89 -18.44
N HIS A 203 24.49 -23.21 -19.20
CA HIS A 203 24.44 -24.31 -20.18
C HIS A 203 24.19 -25.67 -19.52
N GLU A 204 24.91 -25.96 -18.43
CA GLU A 204 24.69 -27.17 -17.63
C GLU A 204 23.25 -27.25 -17.10
N PHE A 205 22.76 -26.16 -16.50
CA PHE A 205 21.40 -26.09 -15.96
C PHE A 205 20.33 -26.31 -17.03
N LEU A 206 20.49 -25.70 -18.20
CA LEU A 206 19.54 -25.86 -19.31
C LEU A 206 19.71 -27.22 -20.03
N GLY A 207 20.86 -27.87 -19.87
CA GLY A 207 21.22 -29.08 -20.61
C GLY A 207 21.63 -28.79 -22.06
N LEU A 208 22.26 -27.65 -22.28
CA LEU A 208 22.73 -27.20 -23.59
C LEU A 208 24.21 -27.54 -23.79
N PRO A 209 24.66 -27.79 -25.03
CA PRO A 209 26.10 -27.91 -25.36
C PRO A 209 26.84 -26.62 -25.00
N GLU A 210 28.11 -26.76 -24.61
CA GLU A 210 28.99 -25.60 -24.41
C GLU A 210 29.09 -24.76 -25.70
N PHE A 211 29.18 -23.44 -25.50
CA PHE A 211 29.33 -22.45 -26.56
C PHE A 211 30.28 -21.35 -26.11
N GLU A 212 31.18 -20.91 -27.00
CA GLU A 212 32.11 -19.83 -26.72
C GLU A 212 31.51 -18.47 -27.12
N TYR A 213 31.33 -17.58 -26.15
CA TYR A 213 30.72 -16.27 -26.33
C TYR A 213 31.77 -15.18 -26.52
N ASP A 214 31.53 -14.25 -27.43
CA ASP A 214 32.35 -13.03 -27.59
C ASP A 214 31.85 -11.94 -26.60
N LEU A 215 32.55 -11.81 -25.50
CA LEU A 215 32.22 -10.83 -24.43
C LEU A 215 32.80 -9.44 -24.72
N GLY A 216 33.64 -9.30 -25.76
CA GLY A 216 34.19 -8.03 -26.21
C GLY A 216 33.36 -7.35 -27.33
N ASN A 217 32.34 -8.05 -27.85
CA ASN A 217 31.48 -7.51 -28.90
C ASN A 217 30.03 -8.01 -28.73
N ILE A 218 29.34 -7.44 -27.73
CA ILE A 218 27.94 -7.78 -27.43
C ILE A 218 27.03 -6.91 -28.29
N ASP A 219 26.25 -7.56 -29.18
CA ASP A 219 25.28 -6.89 -30.04
C ASP A 219 23.94 -6.68 -29.28
N GLY A 220 23.68 -5.45 -28.84
CA GLY A 220 22.44 -5.06 -28.16
C GLY A 220 21.23 -5.00 -29.08
N SER A 221 21.40 -4.96 -30.40
CA SER A 221 20.26 -4.83 -31.33
C SER A 221 19.31 -6.02 -31.31
N THR A 222 19.81 -7.19 -30.91
CA THR A 222 19.02 -8.44 -30.80
C THR A 222 17.99 -8.45 -29.69
N VAL A 223 18.08 -7.50 -28.73
CA VAL A 223 17.23 -7.36 -27.54
C VAL A 223 16.82 -5.91 -27.29
N SER A 224 16.85 -5.06 -28.31
CA SER A 224 16.43 -3.67 -28.24
C SER A 224 14.93 -3.56 -27.96
N GLU A 225 14.56 -2.69 -27.04
CA GLU A 225 13.19 -2.35 -26.67
C GLU A 225 12.97 -0.84 -26.91
N ASP A 226 11.73 -0.43 -27.17
CA ASP A 226 11.34 0.97 -27.25
C ASP A 226 11.14 1.53 -25.82
N ASP A 227 12.23 1.91 -25.19
CA ASP A 227 12.28 2.29 -23.78
C ASP A 227 11.40 3.51 -23.46
N GLU A 228 11.36 4.50 -24.36
CA GLU A 228 10.60 5.72 -24.14
C GLU A 228 9.08 5.44 -24.12
N ASN A 229 8.58 4.67 -25.07
CA ASN A 229 7.17 4.32 -25.13
C ASN A 229 6.75 3.28 -24.09
N LEU A 230 7.62 2.31 -23.76
CA LEU A 230 7.30 1.24 -22.84
C LEU A 230 7.50 1.62 -21.37
N HIS A 231 8.49 2.47 -21.07
CA HIS A 231 8.95 2.75 -19.70
C HIS A 231 8.98 4.23 -19.36
N GLY A 232 8.80 5.12 -20.34
CA GLY A 232 8.84 6.58 -20.14
C GLY A 232 10.24 7.17 -19.94
N TYR A 233 11.31 6.37 -20.18
CA TYR A 233 12.71 6.79 -19.99
C TYR A 233 13.57 6.18 -21.10
N ASP A 234 14.29 7.02 -21.84
CA ASP A 234 15.23 6.59 -22.88
C ASP A 234 16.48 5.91 -22.29
N GLY A 235 17.03 4.95 -23.00
CA GLY A 235 18.27 4.25 -22.65
C GLY A 235 18.18 3.30 -21.44
N MET A 236 16.99 2.88 -21.05
CA MET A 236 16.82 1.98 -19.91
C MET A 236 17.42 0.58 -20.19
N HIS A 237 17.41 0.14 -21.45
CA HIS A 237 17.93 -1.15 -21.91
C HIS A 237 19.17 -1.04 -22.78
N ASP A 238 19.83 0.12 -22.79
CA ASP A 238 21.08 0.30 -23.53
C ASP A 238 22.16 -0.69 -23.10
N ILE A 239 22.72 -1.39 -24.07
CA ILE A 239 23.81 -2.35 -23.90
C ILE A 239 25.09 -1.76 -24.47
N LYS A 240 26.17 -1.80 -23.68
CA LYS A 240 27.49 -1.48 -24.20
C LYS A 240 28.14 -2.70 -24.82
N PRO A 241 28.93 -2.54 -25.88
CA PRO A 241 29.55 -3.66 -26.60
C PRO A 241 30.46 -4.54 -25.73
N VAL A 242 30.97 -3.99 -24.64
CA VAL A 242 31.89 -4.71 -23.74
C VAL A 242 31.24 -4.88 -22.38
N LEU A 243 31.31 -6.11 -21.86
CA LEU A 243 30.85 -6.42 -20.51
C LEU A 243 31.78 -5.80 -19.47
N ALA A 244 31.34 -4.72 -18.82
CA ALA A 244 32.11 -4.02 -17.80
C ALA A 244 31.21 -3.33 -16.77
N LYS A 245 31.72 -3.17 -15.55
CA LYS A 245 31.02 -2.40 -14.53
C LYS A 245 30.92 -0.93 -14.97
N GLN A 246 29.69 -0.41 -14.99
CA GLN A 246 29.39 0.92 -15.52
C GLN A 246 29.59 2.03 -14.49
N HIS A 247 29.26 1.77 -13.22
CA HIS A 247 29.28 2.74 -12.14
C HIS A 247 29.80 2.11 -10.85
N SER A 248 30.57 2.86 -10.07
CA SER A 248 31.16 2.45 -8.80
C SER A 248 30.62 3.25 -7.61
N ASP A 249 29.67 4.17 -7.85
CA ASP A 249 29.12 5.04 -6.80
C ASP A 249 28.36 4.22 -5.76
N ASP A 250 28.48 4.61 -4.51
CA ASP A 250 27.73 3.99 -3.42
C ASP A 250 26.23 4.31 -3.60
N PRO A 251 25.34 3.32 -3.59
CA PRO A 251 23.89 3.57 -3.68
C PRO A 251 23.36 4.46 -2.55
N ARG A 252 24.05 4.53 -1.39
CA ARG A 252 23.70 5.45 -0.29
C ARG A 252 23.80 6.92 -0.69
N ASP A 253 24.82 7.27 -1.47
CA ASP A 253 25.02 8.65 -1.94
C ASP A 253 23.92 9.10 -2.92
N ILE A 254 23.33 8.14 -3.64
CA ILE A 254 22.29 8.38 -4.64
C ILE A 254 20.89 8.35 -4.00
N LEU A 255 20.60 7.33 -3.20
CA LEU A 255 19.29 7.10 -2.61
C LEU A 255 19.06 7.90 -1.33
N LYS A 256 20.13 8.38 -0.69
CA LYS A 256 20.07 9.17 0.54
C LYS A 256 19.22 8.46 1.61
N HIS A 257 18.23 9.16 2.19
CA HIS A 257 17.33 8.62 3.20
C HIS A 257 16.39 7.50 2.68
N HIS A 258 16.25 7.35 1.36
CA HIS A 258 15.49 6.23 0.80
C HIS A 258 16.25 4.91 0.77
N TYR A 259 17.57 4.93 1.05
CA TYR A 259 18.41 3.72 0.97
C TYR A 259 17.85 2.57 1.82
N SER A 260 17.48 2.82 3.07
CA SER A 260 16.97 1.82 3.99
C SER A 260 15.69 1.13 3.49
N THR A 261 14.81 1.86 2.80
CA THR A 261 13.57 1.33 2.21
C THR A 261 13.83 0.22 1.20
N PHE A 262 15.00 0.25 0.54
CA PHE A 262 15.40 -0.72 -0.47
C PHE A 262 16.36 -1.81 0.06
N CYS A 263 16.74 -1.78 1.34
CA CYS A 263 17.57 -2.81 1.96
C CYS A 263 16.75 -4.09 2.17
N GLN A 264 16.75 -4.97 1.18
CA GLN A 264 16.08 -6.27 1.23
C GLN A 264 17.10 -7.40 1.39
N PRO A 265 16.76 -8.49 2.12
CA PRO A 265 17.63 -9.66 2.23
C PRO A 265 17.97 -10.26 0.88
N GLU A 266 19.22 -10.57 0.66
CA GLU A 266 19.69 -11.30 -0.53
C GLU A 266 19.42 -12.81 -0.29
N PHE A 267 18.14 -13.22 -0.49
CA PHE A 267 17.64 -14.56 -0.20
C PHE A 267 18.35 -15.69 -0.96
N TRP A 268 19.10 -15.34 -2.00
CA TRP A 268 19.91 -16.26 -2.82
C TRP A 268 21.31 -16.50 -2.27
N LEU A 269 21.69 -15.84 -1.16
CA LEU A 269 22.97 -15.99 -0.48
C LEU A 269 22.80 -16.66 0.88
N ASP A 270 23.73 -17.52 1.25
CA ASP A 270 23.79 -18.11 2.60
C ASP A 270 23.94 -17.05 3.70
N LYS A 271 24.65 -15.96 3.38
CA LYS A 271 24.82 -14.79 4.24
C LYS A 271 24.57 -13.52 3.43
N PRO A 272 23.47 -12.83 3.66
CA PRO A 272 23.19 -11.55 3.00
C PRO A 272 24.32 -10.55 3.20
N ARG A 273 24.74 -9.87 2.12
CA ARG A 273 25.78 -8.80 2.17
C ARG A 273 25.17 -7.48 2.60
N THR A 274 23.91 -7.25 2.24
CA THR A 274 23.21 -6.01 2.57
C THR A 274 22.69 -6.10 4.00
N ILE A 275 23.33 -5.36 4.89
CA ILE A 275 22.84 -5.16 6.25
C ILE A 275 21.96 -3.91 6.22
N PRO A 276 20.67 -4.00 6.59
CA PRO A 276 19.81 -2.84 6.70
C PRO A 276 20.45 -1.81 7.65
N GLN A 277 20.81 -0.64 7.13
CA GLN A 277 21.14 0.50 7.97
C GLN A 277 19.85 1.26 8.22
N LEU A 278 19.39 1.27 9.46
CA LEU A 278 18.25 2.07 9.85
C LEU A 278 18.60 3.55 9.66
N HIS A 279 17.82 4.21 8.84
CA HIS A 279 17.91 5.65 8.67
C HIS A 279 17.26 6.35 9.88
N ASP A 280 17.68 7.58 10.19
CA ASP A 280 17.11 8.36 11.30
C ASP A 280 15.58 8.47 11.22
N LEU A 281 15.01 8.45 10.01
CA LEU A 281 13.56 8.41 9.80
C LEU A 281 12.92 7.11 10.34
N ASP A 282 13.56 5.97 10.14
CA ASP A 282 13.07 4.67 10.62
C ASP A 282 13.23 4.57 12.13
N LEU A 283 14.36 5.08 12.66
CA LEU A 283 14.60 5.19 14.10
C LEU A 283 13.58 6.10 14.77
N GLN A 284 13.27 7.24 14.16
CA GLN A 284 12.27 8.19 14.63
C GLN A 284 10.87 7.57 14.68
N LEU A 285 10.47 6.86 13.62
CA LEU A 285 9.17 6.18 13.58
C LEU A 285 9.10 5.06 14.63
N THR A 286 10.17 4.27 14.76
CA THR A 286 10.27 3.20 15.77
C THR A 286 10.15 3.78 17.19
N ALA A 287 10.92 4.81 17.51
CA ALA A 287 10.87 5.48 18.82
C ALA A 287 9.46 6.01 19.12
N SER A 288 8.81 6.66 18.13
CA SER A 288 7.44 7.17 18.27
C SER A 288 6.42 6.04 18.50
N THR A 289 6.54 4.94 17.77
CA THR A 289 5.61 3.80 17.85
C THR A 289 5.63 3.15 19.23
N VAL A 290 6.81 3.03 19.84
CA VAL A 290 6.94 2.45 21.20
C VAL A 290 6.76 3.47 22.35
N GLY A 291 6.50 4.73 22.02
CA GLY A 291 6.24 5.78 23.02
C GLY A 291 7.48 6.54 23.52
N ASN A 292 8.65 6.29 22.93
CA ASN A 292 9.85 7.10 23.21
C ASN A 292 9.79 8.43 22.43
N PHE A 293 8.86 9.30 22.84
CA PHE A 293 8.60 10.55 22.11
C PHE A 293 9.71 11.58 22.23
N GLU A 294 10.53 11.52 23.28
CA GLU A 294 11.69 12.40 23.44
C GLU A 294 12.74 12.12 22.38
N GLU A 295 13.12 10.87 22.23
CA GLU A 295 14.06 10.44 21.18
C GLU A 295 13.49 10.69 19.79
N GLY A 296 12.21 10.34 19.56
CA GLY A 296 11.56 10.58 18.28
C GLY A 296 11.51 12.06 17.90
N TRP A 297 11.30 12.97 18.86
CA TRP A 297 11.36 14.41 18.64
C TRP A 297 12.78 14.89 18.33
N HIS A 298 13.78 14.39 19.05
CA HIS A 298 15.18 14.71 18.81
C HIS A 298 15.60 14.33 17.38
N LEU A 299 15.24 13.13 16.94
CA LEU A 299 15.49 12.67 15.57
C LEU A 299 14.74 13.49 14.53
N ALA A 300 13.48 13.89 14.81
CA ALA A 300 12.70 14.75 13.91
C ALA A 300 13.36 16.12 13.71
N GLN A 301 13.95 16.70 14.77
CA GLN A 301 14.69 17.96 14.69
C GLN A 301 16.04 17.79 13.97
N LYS A 302 16.71 16.64 14.12
CA LYS A 302 17.93 16.32 13.39
C LYS A 302 17.65 16.23 11.89
N LEU A 303 16.63 15.45 11.49
CA LEU A 303 16.20 15.29 10.11
C LEU A 303 15.81 16.62 9.45
N GLU A 304 15.18 17.54 10.17
CA GLU A 304 14.87 18.86 9.61
C GLU A 304 16.13 19.64 9.21
N ARG A 305 17.20 19.54 10.01
CA ARG A 305 18.46 20.25 9.73
C ARG A 305 19.24 19.59 8.61
N GLU A 306 19.29 18.27 8.60
CA GLU A 306 20.13 17.48 7.69
C GLU A 306 19.42 17.20 6.36
N GLU A 307 18.08 17.05 6.39
CA GLU A 307 17.25 16.69 5.24
C GLU A 307 16.02 17.61 5.12
N PRO A 308 16.18 18.93 4.93
CA PRO A 308 15.06 19.89 4.95
C PRO A 308 14.00 19.63 3.87
N ASN A 309 14.35 18.90 2.81
CA ASN A 309 13.46 18.56 1.71
C ASN A 309 12.80 17.17 1.86
N ASN A 310 13.10 16.41 2.89
CA ASN A 310 12.49 15.12 3.14
C ASN A 310 11.02 15.31 3.57
N CYS A 311 10.10 15.02 2.63
CA CYS A 311 8.66 15.24 2.82
C CYS A 311 8.07 14.34 3.92
N ARG A 312 8.60 13.11 4.08
CA ARG A 312 8.13 12.17 5.13
C ARG A 312 8.62 12.60 6.52
N ALA A 313 9.85 13.08 6.63
CA ALA A 313 10.38 13.67 7.86
C ALA A 313 9.59 14.93 8.26
N ALA A 314 9.22 15.77 7.29
CA ALA A 314 8.36 16.93 7.53
C ALA A 314 6.99 16.52 8.08
N TYR A 315 6.34 15.50 7.49
CA TYR A 315 5.08 14.94 7.98
C TYR A 315 5.21 14.45 9.43
N ASN A 316 6.21 13.63 9.72
CA ASN A 316 6.43 13.10 11.07
C ASN A 316 6.66 14.24 12.09
N ARG A 317 7.45 15.26 11.71
CA ARG A 317 7.65 16.44 12.55
C ARG A 317 6.36 17.22 12.76
N GLY A 318 5.52 17.35 11.75
CA GLY A 318 4.19 17.96 11.85
C GLY A 318 3.33 17.27 12.91
N TRP A 319 3.38 15.93 12.99
CA TRP A 319 2.69 15.18 14.05
C TRP A 319 3.18 15.58 15.45
N TYR A 320 4.48 15.77 15.65
CA TYR A 320 5.03 16.25 16.92
C TYR A 320 4.59 17.68 17.28
N LEU A 321 4.50 18.57 16.28
CA LEU A 321 3.99 19.91 16.49
C LEU A 321 2.51 19.90 16.89
N LEU A 322 1.68 19.05 16.29
CA LEU A 322 0.30 18.85 16.74
C LEU A 322 0.25 18.32 18.17
N ARG A 323 1.13 17.41 18.55
CA ARG A 323 1.24 16.93 19.91
C ARG A 323 1.55 18.05 20.91
N GLN A 324 2.28 19.08 20.50
CA GLN A 324 2.64 20.26 21.29
C GLN A 324 1.58 21.37 21.23
N GLY A 325 0.48 21.19 20.48
CA GLY A 325 -0.57 22.19 20.28
C GLY A 325 -0.29 23.23 19.19
N GLU A 326 0.84 23.12 18.48
CA GLU A 326 1.23 24.00 17.37
C GLU A 326 0.46 23.63 16.08
N VAL A 327 -0.85 23.91 16.08
CA VAL A 327 -1.79 23.39 15.08
C VAL A 327 -1.45 23.85 13.67
N GLN A 328 -1.34 25.17 13.46
CA GLN A 328 -1.09 25.73 12.13
C GLN A 328 0.21 25.22 11.51
N LYS A 329 1.31 25.26 12.26
CA LYS A 329 2.61 24.77 11.80
C LYS A 329 2.62 23.25 11.60
N GLY A 330 1.95 22.53 12.48
CA GLY A 330 1.80 21.08 12.39
C GLY A 330 1.18 20.66 11.06
N TYR A 331 0.02 21.23 10.73
CA TYR A 331 -0.65 20.92 9.46
C TYR A 331 0.14 21.39 8.23
N GLN A 332 0.82 22.54 8.28
CA GLN A 332 1.69 22.99 7.18
C GLN A 332 2.81 22.01 6.88
N LEU A 333 3.43 21.41 7.91
CA LEU A 333 4.46 20.40 7.70
C LEU A 333 3.86 19.05 7.27
N MET A 334 2.74 18.64 7.85
CA MET A 334 2.06 17.42 7.44
C MET A 334 1.61 17.47 5.97
N ASP A 335 1.22 18.63 5.47
CA ASP A 335 0.81 18.83 4.09
C ASP A 335 1.92 18.48 3.07
N ARG A 336 3.19 18.64 3.44
CA ARG A 336 4.32 18.18 2.63
C ARG A 336 4.33 16.66 2.45
N GLY A 337 3.73 15.92 3.38
CA GLY A 337 3.58 14.47 3.29
C GLY A 337 2.71 13.97 2.14
N ARG A 338 1.96 14.87 1.45
CA ARG A 338 1.20 14.53 0.24
C ARG A 338 2.08 14.00 -0.88
N ILE A 339 3.28 14.58 -1.03
CA ILE A 339 4.26 14.14 -2.02
C ILE A 339 4.72 12.71 -1.70
N ALA A 340 4.89 12.41 -0.41
CA ALA A 340 5.30 11.09 0.07
C ALA A 340 4.13 10.08 0.18
N GLY A 341 2.90 10.47 -0.15
CA GLY A 341 1.71 9.61 -0.05
C GLY A 341 1.30 9.24 1.38
N VAL A 342 1.82 9.94 2.40
CA VAL A 342 1.54 9.66 3.83
C VAL A 342 0.50 10.58 4.45
N PHE A 343 0.02 11.59 3.72
CA PHE A 343 -0.99 12.54 4.17
C PHE A 343 -1.91 12.98 3.04
N GLY A 344 -3.20 12.68 3.17
CA GLY A 344 -4.21 13.10 2.19
C GLY A 344 -3.96 12.59 0.76
N ASN A 345 -4.62 13.22 -0.19
CA ASN A 345 -4.47 12.93 -1.62
C ASN A 345 -3.57 13.97 -2.29
N LYS A 346 -3.05 13.65 -3.48
CA LYS A 346 -2.44 14.69 -4.33
C LYS A 346 -3.46 15.79 -4.63
N PRO A 347 -3.01 17.05 -4.89
CA PRO A 347 -3.92 18.11 -5.34
C PRO A 347 -4.76 17.62 -6.54
N PRO A 348 -6.05 18.00 -6.61
CA PRO A 348 -6.89 17.61 -7.73
C PRO A 348 -6.38 18.25 -9.03
N ASP A 349 -6.42 17.50 -10.12
CA ASP A 349 -6.10 18.02 -11.47
C ASP A 349 -7.30 18.81 -12.01
N VAL A 350 -7.43 20.05 -11.56
CA VAL A 350 -8.51 20.98 -11.92
C VAL A 350 -7.92 22.34 -12.30
N PRO A 351 -8.57 23.12 -13.19
CA PRO A 351 -8.05 24.41 -13.62
C PRO A 351 -8.15 25.52 -12.56
N THR A 352 -8.83 25.27 -11.45
CA THR A 352 -9.05 26.23 -10.37
C THR A 352 -7.86 26.27 -9.40
N GLN A 353 -7.73 27.37 -8.66
CA GLN A 353 -6.63 27.57 -7.73
C GLN A 353 -6.99 27.09 -6.31
N PRO A 354 -6.00 26.71 -5.50
CA PRO A 354 -6.22 26.52 -4.07
C PRO A 354 -6.83 27.77 -3.43
N TRP A 355 -7.80 27.58 -2.55
CA TRP A 355 -8.43 28.68 -1.81
C TRP A 355 -7.45 29.31 -0.80
N ASP A 356 -7.33 30.63 -0.85
CA ASP A 356 -6.41 31.40 -0.01
C ASP A 356 -6.95 31.72 1.40
N GLY A 357 -8.13 31.22 1.74
CA GLY A 357 -8.80 31.49 3.01
C GLY A 357 -9.51 32.84 3.08
N LYS A 358 -9.48 33.70 2.04
CA LYS A 358 -10.01 35.06 2.02
C LYS A 358 -10.92 35.34 0.85
N SER A 359 -10.60 34.88 -0.32
CA SER A 359 -11.33 35.10 -1.56
C SER A 359 -12.74 34.53 -1.48
N LYS A 360 -13.73 35.30 -1.95
CA LYS A 360 -15.14 34.87 -1.95
C LYS A 360 -15.49 34.19 -3.26
N GLY A 361 -16.35 33.20 -3.21
CA GLY A 361 -16.81 32.45 -4.38
C GLY A 361 -17.38 31.11 -4.02
N VAL A 362 -17.44 30.24 -5.01
CA VAL A 362 -17.78 28.83 -4.83
C VAL A 362 -16.49 28.07 -4.50
N VAL A 363 -16.42 27.46 -3.34
CA VAL A 363 -15.27 26.66 -2.89
C VAL A 363 -15.65 25.19 -2.91
N MET A 364 -14.90 24.39 -3.64
CA MET A 364 -15.00 22.93 -3.59
C MET A 364 -14.15 22.43 -2.42
N LEU A 365 -14.80 21.87 -1.41
CA LEU A 365 -14.14 21.18 -0.30
C LEU A 365 -14.00 19.72 -0.66
N TYR A 366 -12.81 19.32 -1.07
CA TYR A 366 -12.46 17.91 -1.36
C TYR A 366 -12.17 17.18 -0.05
N LEU A 367 -13.07 16.29 0.36
CA LEU A 367 -12.84 15.43 1.52
C LEU A 367 -11.91 14.28 1.11
N GLU A 368 -11.01 13.89 2.01
CA GLU A 368 -9.89 13.02 1.67
C GLU A 368 -9.74 11.87 2.66
N GLY A 369 -8.93 10.89 2.30
CA GLY A 369 -8.60 9.77 3.16
C GLY A 369 -9.76 8.78 3.36
N GLY A 370 -9.78 8.12 4.50
CA GLY A 370 -10.79 7.16 4.88
C GLY A 370 -12.14 7.81 5.24
N LEU A 371 -13.16 6.98 5.48
CA LEU A 371 -14.50 7.47 5.80
C LEU A 371 -14.53 8.29 7.11
N GLY A 372 -13.69 7.93 8.10
CA GLY A 372 -13.55 8.69 9.35
C GLY A 372 -12.97 10.08 9.12
N ASP A 373 -11.98 10.16 8.24
CA ASP A 373 -11.33 11.42 7.89
C ASP A 373 -12.32 12.37 7.21
N GLN A 374 -13.12 11.87 6.27
CA GLN A 374 -14.13 12.66 5.57
C GLN A 374 -15.23 13.14 6.52
N ILE A 375 -15.67 12.30 7.46
CA ILE A 375 -16.62 12.71 8.52
C ILE A 375 -16.01 13.84 9.37
N HIS A 376 -14.72 13.75 9.71
CA HIS A 376 -14.02 14.79 10.45
C HIS A 376 -13.92 16.11 9.67
N GLN A 377 -13.52 16.04 8.40
CA GLN A 377 -13.18 17.19 7.57
C GLN A 377 -14.39 18.05 7.18
N VAL A 378 -15.57 17.48 7.01
CA VAL A 378 -16.77 18.22 6.58
C VAL A 378 -17.12 19.38 7.52
N ARG A 379 -16.67 19.37 8.78
CA ARG A 379 -16.82 20.47 9.75
C ARG A 379 -16.30 21.80 9.26
N TYR A 380 -15.28 21.80 8.40
CA TYR A 380 -14.69 23.03 7.88
C TYR A 380 -15.60 23.78 6.93
N ALA A 381 -16.66 23.14 6.40
CA ALA A 381 -17.65 23.80 5.54
C ALA A 381 -18.29 25.01 6.22
N LYS A 382 -18.61 24.92 7.52
CA LYS A 382 -19.16 26.04 8.30
C LYS A 382 -18.21 27.22 8.34
N ALA A 383 -16.94 26.99 8.61
CA ALA A 383 -15.94 28.07 8.69
C ALA A 383 -15.65 28.71 7.32
N ILE A 384 -15.63 27.93 6.24
CA ILE A 384 -15.47 28.43 4.88
C ILE A 384 -16.71 29.27 4.49
N ALA A 385 -17.92 28.78 4.79
CA ALA A 385 -19.15 29.51 4.51
C ALA A 385 -19.26 30.83 5.31
N ALA A 386 -18.80 30.85 6.56
CA ALA A 386 -18.76 32.05 7.39
C ALA A 386 -17.87 33.16 6.80
N ARG A 387 -16.94 32.82 5.89
CA ARG A 387 -16.12 33.78 5.13
C ARG A 387 -16.81 34.30 3.87
N GLY A 388 -18.09 33.94 3.68
CA GLY A 388 -18.92 34.43 2.56
C GLY A 388 -18.80 33.59 1.30
N CYS A 389 -18.34 32.33 1.40
CA CYS A 389 -18.26 31.39 0.31
C CYS A 389 -19.49 30.48 0.23
N LYS A 390 -19.80 29.98 -0.98
CA LYS A 390 -20.68 28.83 -1.17
C LYS A 390 -19.81 27.58 -1.16
N VAL A 391 -20.14 26.59 -0.32
CA VAL A 391 -19.32 25.39 -0.18
C VAL A 391 -19.99 24.21 -0.87
N VAL A 392 -19.32 23.64 -1.85
CA VAL A 392 -19.65 22.36 -2.47
C VAL A 392 -18.73 21.29 -1.87
N VAL A 393 -19.30 20.27 -1.28
CA VAL A 393 -18.51 19.19 -0.67
C VAL A 393 -18.38 18.04 -1.66
N SER A 394 -17.14 17.64 -1.96
CA SER A 394 -16.84 16.43 -2.71
C SER A 394 -16.47 15.31 -1.76
N CYS A 395 -17.17 14.18 -1.81
CA CYS A 395 -17.00 13.08 -0.87
C CYS A 395 -17.23 11.70 -1.51
N THR A 396 -16.87 10.65 -0.76
CA THR A 396 -17.19 9.26 -1.12
C THR A 396 -18.71 9.06 -1.08
N GLY A 397 -19.29 8.45 -2.12
CA GLY A 397 -20.71 8.26 -2.30
C GLY A 397 -21.48 7.77 -1.07
N PRO A 398 -21.04 6.73 -0.36
CA PRO A 398 -21.68 6.23 0.87
C PRO A 398 -21.91 7.26 1.97
N LEU A 399 -21.11 8.33 2.04
CA LEU A 399 -21.23 9.37 3.07
C LEU A 399 -22.08 10.58 2.66
N ALA A 400 -22.43 10.69 1.38
CA ALA A 400 -23.04 11.90 0.83
C ALA A 400 -24.32 12.32 1.60
N SER A 401 -25.17 11.38 1.98
CA SER A 401 -26.41 11.66 2.72
C SER A 401 -26.16 12.25 4.11
N LEU A 402 -25.04 11.90 4.76
CA LEU A 402 -24.70 12.42 6.08
C LEU A 402 -24.34 13.91 6.06
N PHE A 403 -23.90 14.43 4.92
CA PHE A 403 -23.32 15.77 4.81
C PHE A 403 -24.32 16.81 4.29
N LEU A 404 -25.50 16.39 3.82
CA LEU A 404 -26.52 17.30 3.27
C LEU A 404 -27.03 18.33 4.30
N ASP A 405 -27.12 17.94 5.56
CA ASP A 405 -27.62 18.78 6.65
C ASP A 405 -26.50 19.46 7.48
N VAL A 406 -25.24 19.36 7.03
CA VAL A 406 -24.12 20.00 7.74
C VAL A 406 -24.13 21.52 7.47
N GLU A 407 -24.05 22.31 8.55
CA GLU A 407 -24.05 23.78 8.45
C GLU A 407 -22.91 24.29 7.55
N GLY A 408 -23.25 25.16 6.62
CA GLY A 408 -22.31 25.72 5.66
C GLY A 408 -22.20 24.95 4.35
N VAL A 409 -22.71 23.73 4.26
CA VAL A 409 -22.73 22.94 3.02
C VAL A 409 -23.85 23.45 2.12
N SER A 410 -23.52 23.85 0.91
CA SER A 410 -24.49 24.30 -0.13
C SER A 410 -24.90 23.16 -1.06
N ALA A 411 -24.00 22.21 -1.33
CA ALA A 411 -24.25 21.02 -2.13
C ALA A 411 -23.24 19.93 -1.78
N VAL A 412 -23.63 18.68 -2.05
CA VAL A 412 -22.75 17.50 -1.89
C VAL A 412 -22.70 16.78 -3.24
N VAL A 413 -21.49 16.41 -3.65
CA VAL A 413 -21.23 15.67 -4.89
C VAL A 413 -20.32 14.48 -4.59
N GLN A 414 -20.43 13.41 -5.38
CA GLN A 414 -19.48 12.31 -5.28
C GLN A 414 -18.16 12.69 -5.95
N HIS A 415 -17.04 12.13 -5.51
CA HIS A 415 -15.72 12.43 -6.04
C HIS A 415 -15.64 12.33 -7.56
N GLU A 416 -16.23 11.28 -8.12
CA GLU A 416 -16.20 10.98 -9.56
C GLU A 416 -16.96 12.04 -10.39
N ALA A 417 -17.95 12.69 -9.80
CA ALA A 417 -18.75 13.73 -10.45
C ALA A 417 -18.17 15.14 -10.24
N SER A 418 -17.20 15.32 -9.35
CA SER A 418 -16.71 16.64 -8.93
C SER A 418 -16.02 17.43 -10.04
N PHE A 419 -15.37 16.74 -10.98
CA PHE A 419 -14.65 17.36 -12.12
C PHE A 419 -15.56 18.17 -13.06
N GLY A 420 -16.86 17.84 -13.13
CA GLY A 420 -17.84 18.56 -13.94
C GLY A 420 -18.55 19.71 -13.20
N ILE A 421 -18.25 19.94 -11.94
CA ILE A 421 -18.95 20.93 -11.11
C ILE A 421 -18.16 22.23 -11.06
N TYR A 422 -18.81 23.34 -11.45
CA TYR A 422 -18.21 24.67 -11.39
C TYR A 422 -17.85 25.05 -9.95
N HIS A 423 -16.64 25.55 -9.76
CA HIS A 423 -16.15 26.19 -8.54
C HIS A 423 -15.05 27.20 -8.88
N ASP A 424 -14.89 28.23 -8.07
CA ASP A 424 -13.86 29.26 -8.24
C ASP A 424 -12.53 28.82 -7.62
N TYR A 425 -12.61 28.11 -6.49
CA TYR A 425 -11.46 27.67 -5.70
C TYR A 425 -11.69 26.25 -5.18
N TYR A 426 -10.61 25.57 -4.85
CA TYR A 426 -10.70 24.31 -4.11
C TYR A 426 -9.92 24.37 -2.79
N VAL A 427 -10.29 23.53 -1.84
CA VAL A 427 -9.54 23.25 -0.61
C VAL A 427 -9.58 21.76 -0.32
N GLN A 428 -8.45 21.21 0.03
CA GLN A 428 -8.35 19.82 0.46
C GLN A 428 -8.66 19.71 1.95
N GLY A 429 -9.55 18.79 2.31
CA GLY A 429 -10.14 18.73 3.65
C GLY A 429 -9.13 18.49 4.78
N MET A 430 -8.11 17.65 4.54
CA MET A 430 -7.05 17.41 5.53
C MET A 430 -6.20 18.65 5.83
N SER A 431 -6.10 19.58 4.88
CA SER A 431 -5.31 20.80 5.03
C SER A 431 -6.15 22.06 5.21
N ALA A 432 -7.46 21.95 5.33
CA ALA A 432 -8.36 23.11 5.42
C ALA A 432 -8.04 24.04 6.62
N VAL A 433 -7.45 23.51 7.67
CA VAL A 433 -6.92 24.27 8.82
C VAL A 433 -5.93 25.34 8.38
N VAL A 434 -5.10 25.08 7.36
CA VAL A 434 -4.04 25.98 6.92
C VAL A 434 -4.60 27.27 6.32
N PRO A 435 -5.42 27.27 5.24
CA PRO A 435 -6.00 28.50 4.70
C PRO A 435 -7.01 29.15 5.66
N LEU A 436 -7.62 28.38 6.57
CA LEU A 436 -8.45 28.94 7.65
C LEU A 436 -7.64 29.68 8.70
N GLY A 437 -6.33 29.45 8.80
CA GLY A 437 -5.47 30.07 9.80
C GLY A 437 -5.83 29.64 11.23
N PHE A 438 -6.34 28.41 11.41
CA PHE A 438 -6.78 27.93 12.72
C PHE A 438 -5.59 27.56 13.59
N GLU A 439 -5.62 28.05 14.82
CA GLU A 439 -4.79 27.61 15.93
C GLU A 439 -5.61 26.73 16.88
N LEU A 440 -5.02 26.30 17.97
CA LEU A 440 -5.67 25.36 18.90
C LEU A 440 -7.02 25.89 19.44
N ASP A 441 -7.07 27.17 19.80
CA ASP A 441 -8.27 27.82 20.36
C ASP A 441 -9.39 28.02 19.31
N ASP A 442 -9.08 27.90 18.03
CA ASP A 442 -10.06 27.99 16.93
C ASP A 442 -10.73 26.63 16.62
N LEU A 443 -10.19 25.56 17.17
CA LEU A 443 -10.77 24.22 16.97
C LEU A 443 -12.05 24.09 17.79
N SER A 444 -13.12 23.65 17.15
CA SER A 444 -14.43 23.47 17.79
C SER A 444 -14.72 22.00 18.02
N GLY A 445 -14.99 21.63 19.25
CA GLY A 445 -15.45 20.29 19.64
C GLY A 445 -16.97 20.10 19.52
N LEU A 446 -17.72 21.12 19.12
CA LEU A 446 -19.19 21.09 19.02
C LEU A 446 -19.67 20.13 17.92
N PRO A 447 -20.85 19.51 18.09
CA PRO A 447 -21.48 18.67 17.07
C PRO A 447 -21.78 19.46 15.78
N TYR A 448 -21.60 18.79 14.64
CA TYR A 448 -21.84 19.37 13.31
C TYR A 448 -22.60 18.44 12.34
N ILE A 449 -22.81 17.18 12.71
CA ILE A 449 -23.71 16.26 12.01
C ILE A 449 -25.02 16.17 12.82
N LYS A 450 -26.14 16.30 12.14
CA LYS A 450 -27.46 16.26 12.78
C LYS A 450 -27.72 14.89 13.40
N LYS A 451 -27.96 14.89 14.69
CA LYS A 451 -28.37 13.70 15.42
C LYS A 451 -29.85 13.39 15.12
N PRO A 452 -30.19 12.21 14.60
CA PRO A 452 -31.58 11.84 14.38
C PRO A 452 -32.32 11.66 15.72
N LEU A 453 -33.64 11.83 15.68
CA LEU A 453 -34.50 11.49 16.81
C LEU A 453 -34.46 9.97 16.98
N ALA A 454 -33.82 9.49 18.02
CA ALA A 454 -33.71 8.07 18.33
C ALA A 454 -34.67 7.71 19.47
N ILE A 455 -35.35 6.59 19.35
CA ILE A 455 -36.12 6.02 20.46
C ILE A 455 -35.12 5.47 21.47
N LYS A 456 -35.01 6.12 22.60
CA LYS A 456 -34.21 5.64 23.72
C LYS A 456 -35.00 4.61 24.52
N GLY A 457 -34.36 3.47 24.81
CA GLY A 457 -34.88 2.48 25.75
C GLY A 457 -34.80 2.97 27.21
N GLY A 458 -35.39 2.21 28.11
CA GLY A 458 -35.35 2.55 29.55
C GLY A 458 -34.02 2.31 30.26
N ARG A 459 -33.09 1.57 29.64
CA ARG A 459 -31.74 1.29 30.16
C ARG A 459 -30.69 2.13 29.45
N PHE A 460 -29.57 2.39 30.15
CA PHE A 460 -28.39 3.00 29.55
C PHE A 460 -27.87 2.12 28.41
N ARG A 461 -27.65 2.70 27.22
CA ARG A 461 -27.26 1.94 26.04
C ARG A 461 -25.84 2.27 25.64
N ILE A 462 -25.01 1.24 25.47
CA ILE A 462 -23.62 1.33 25.04
C ILE A 462 -23.48 0.67 23.66
N GLY A 463 -22.97 1.46 22.71
CA GLY A 463 -22.56 0.97 21.39
C GLY A 463 -21.09 0.53 21.41
N LEU A 464 -20.79 -0.65 20.90
CA LEU A 464 -19.45 -1.21 20.88
C LEU A 464 -18.93 -1.37 19.45
N ARG A 465 -17.69 -0.87 19.20
CA ARG A 465 -16.94 -1.14 17.97
C ARG A 465 -15.48 -1.45 18.30
N TRP A 466 -15.03 -2.65 17.97
CA TRP A 466 -13.75 -3.20 18.43
C TRP A 466 -12.67 -3.27 17.37
N GLN A 467 -13.00 -3.17 16.08
CA GLN A 467 -12.03 -3.34 15.00
C GLN A 467 -12.31 -2.41 13.82
N GLY A 468 -11.26 -1.95 13.14
CA GLY A 468 -11.30 -1.29 11.84
C GLY A 468 -11.12 -2.26 10.68
N SER A 469 -10.85 -1.74 9.48
CA SER A 469 -10.55 -2.54 8.29
C SER A 469 -9.10 -3.03 8.33
N SER A 470 -8.87 -4.32 8.10
CA SER A 470 -7.52 -4.91 8.02
C SER A 470 -6.70 -4.40 6.83
N GLN A 471 -7.35 -3.79 5.84
CA GLN A 471 -6.69 -3.20 4.68
C GLN A 471 -5.98 -1.88 4.99
N PHE A 472 -6.21 -1.28 6.15
CA PHE A 472 -5.53 -0.07 6.55
C PHE A 472 -4.12 -0.38 7.06
N GLU A 473 -3.09 0.22 6.48
CA GLU A 473 -1.67 -0.08 6.73
C GLU A 473 -1.30 -0.07 8.22
N ALA A 474 -1.80 0.88 9.01
CA ALA A 474 -1.50 1.01 10.42
C ALA A 474 -2.51 0.28 11.34
N GLU A 475 -3.42 -0.55 10.82
CA GLU A 475 -4.42 -1.24 11.64
C GLU A 475 -3.79 -2.16 12.70
N HIS A 476 -2.69 -2.82 12.38
CA HIS A 476 -1.96 -3.69 13.30
C HIS A 476 -1.49 -2.97 14.57
N ASN A 477 -1.18 -1.67 14.51
CA ASN A 477 -0.73 -0.88 15.66
C ASN A 477 -1.88 -0.47 16.60
N LYS A 478 -3.13 -0.41 16.09
CA LYS A 478 -4.31 0.01 16.87
C LYS A 478 -5.29 -1.11 17.17
N ARG A 479 -4.99 -2.32 16.68
CA ARG A 479 -5.80 -3.52 16.92
C ARG A 479 -5.49 -4.09 18.29
N PHE A 480 -6.50 -4.22 19.12
CA PHE A 480 -6.42 -4.84 20.43
C PHE A 480 -7.20 -6.17 20.46
N PRO A 481 -6.92 -7.08 21.39
CA PRO A 481 -7.75 -8.26 21.65
C PRO A 481 -9.16 -7.83 22.03
N TYR A 482 -10.17 -8.12 21.22
CA TYR A 482 -11.56 -7.67 21.44
C TYR A 482 -12.16 -8.19 22.73
N ASP A 483 -11.69 -9.35 23.25
CA ASP A 483 -12.12 -9.89 24.53
C ASP A 483 -11.89 -8.90 25.68
N LEU A 484 -10.83 -8.10 25.63
CA LEU A 484 -10.57 -7.06 26.64
C LEU A 484 -11.69 -6.01 26.68
N MET A 485 -12.24 -5.62 25.52
CA MET A 485 -13.38 -4.71 25.47
C MET A 485 -14.63 -5.37 26.04
N PHE A 486 -14.88 -6.63 25.69
CA PHE A 486 -16.05 -7.36 26.16
C PHE A 486 -15.98 -7.61 27.69
N ASP A 487 -14.84 -8.00 28.22
CA ASP A 487 -14.64 -8.22 29.65
C ASP A 487 -14.70 -6.91 30.47
N ALA A 488 -14.34 -5.78 29.88
CA ALA A 488 -14.46 -4.48 30.53
C ALA A 488 -15.91 -4.07 30.77
N VAL A 489 -16.88 -4.51 29.96
CA VAL A 489 -18.29 -4.10 30.01
C VAL A 489 -19.25 -5.22 30.41
N LYS A 490 -18.83 -6.49 30.37
CA LYS A 490 -19.67 -7.66 30.66
C LYS A 490 -20.21 -7.62 32.10
N GLY A 491 -21.49 -7.88 32.24
CA GLY A 491 -22.20 -7.94 33.53
C GLY A 491 -22.67 -6.58 34.07
N MET A 492 -22.45 -5.50 33.34
CA MET A 492 -22.98 -4.20 33.69
C MET A 492 -24.49 -4.10 33.40
N ASN A 493 -25.21 -3.28 34.12
CA ASN A 493 -26.66 -3.06 33.97
C ASN A 493 -26.99 -2.10 32.81
N ALA A 494 -26.57 -2.46 31.59
CA ALA A 494 -26.75 -1.67 30.37
C ALA A 494 -27.26 -2.53 29.21
N ASP A 495 -27.82 -1.88 28.19
CA ASP A 495 -28.11 -2.49 26.89
C ASP A 495 -26.90 -2.31 25.97
N PHE A 496 -26.37 -3.39 25.42
CA PHE A 496 -25.24 -3.35 24.51
C PHE A 496 -25.70 -3.58 23.05
N ILE A 497 -25.23 -2.73 22.14
CA ILE A 497 -25.43 -2.93 20.70
C ILE A 497 -24.09 -2.96 19.96
N SER A 498 -24.03 -3.82 18.95
CA SER A 498 -22.88 -3.89 18.06
C SER A 498 -22.95 -2.75 17.03
N LEU A 499 -21.88 -1.95 16.95
CA LEU A 499 -21.62 -1.00 15.87
C LEU A 499 -20.54 -1.52 14.91
N GLN A 500 -20.17 -2.81 15.03
CA GLN A 500 -19.24 -3.51 14.13
C GLN A 500 -20.00 -3.94 12.87
N ARG A 501 -19.70 -3.31 11.73
CA ARG A 501 -20.50 -3.47 10.53
C ARG A 501 -19.90 -4.37 9.44
N ASP A 502 -18.65 -4.75 9.59
CA ASP A 502 -17.88 -5.47 8.59
C ASP A 502 -16.97 -6.51 9.27
N GLU A 503 -15.74 -6.62 8.84
CA GLU A 503 -14.74 -7.51 9.40
C GLU A 503 -14.71 -7.48 10.93
N GLY A 504 -14.68 -8.64 11.57
CA GLY A 504 -14.75 -8.82 13.03
C GLY A 504 -16.18 -8.87 13.59
N SER A 505 -17.23 -8.73 12.78
CA SER A 505 -18.63 -8.85 13.23
C SER A 505 -18.97 -10.24 13.72
N GLU A 506 -18.28 -11.27 13.25
CA GLU A 506 -18.38 -12.67 13.68
C GLU A 506 -17.95 -12.89 15.14
N ALA A 507 -17.13 -11.99 15.70
CA ALA A 507 -16.70 -12.04 17.10
C ALA A 507 -17.74 -11.46 18.08
N CYS A 508 -18.90 -10.98 17.59
CA CYS A 508 -19.94 -10.36 18.41
C CYS A 508 -20.51 -11.37 19.41
N PRO A 509 -20.38 -11.15 20.72
CA PRO A 509 -20.88 -12.08 21.72
C PRO A 509 -22.42 -12.08 21.76
N PRO A 510 -23.07 -13.20 22.15
CA PRO A 510 -24.54 -13.34 22.11
C PRO A 510 -25.33 -12.34 22.98
N TRP A 511 -24.68 -11.73 23.97
CA TRP A 511 -25.31 -10.74 24.86
C TRP A 511 -25.21 -9.30 24.32
N VAL A 512 -24.49 -9.08 23.21
CA VAL A 512 -24.48 -7.81 22.48
C VAL A 512 -25.44 -7.90 21.32
N ARG A 513 -26.44 -7.04 21.29
CA ARG A 513 -27.49 -7.07 20.25
C ARG A 513 -26.95 -6.51 18.93
N SER A 514 -27.06 -7.29 17.88
CA SER A 514 -26.82 -6.81 16.51
C SER A 514 -27.96 -5.91 16.04
N VAL A 515 -27.62 -4.89 15.27
CA VAL A 515 -28.54 -3.92 14.66
C VAL A 515 -28.21 -3.75 13.18
N PRO A 516 -29.16 -3.28 12.34
CA PRO A 516 -28.88 -2.99 10.94
C PRO A 516 -27.78 -1.94 10.79
N LEU A 517 -26.77 -2.22 9.96
CA LEU A 517 -25.62 -1.35 9.67
C LEU A 517 -25.27 -1.40 8.17
N GLY A 518 -26.20 -1.72 7.30
CA GLY A 518 -25.98 -1.92 5.86
C GLY A 518 -25.54 -0.64 5.12
N ASN A 519 -25.88 0.52 5.68
CA ASN A 519 -25.48 1.83 5.15
C ASN A 519 -25.15 2.82 6.27
N TRP A 520 -24.64 3.99 5.90
CA TRP A 520 -24.21 4.98 6.88
C TRP A 520 -25.37 5.68 7.59
N GLU A 521 -26.55 5.74 7.01
CA GLU A 521 -27.75 6.27 7.68
C GLU A 521 -28.21 5.33 8.80
N GLU A 522 -28.21 4.02 8.57
CA GLU A 522 -28.49 3.03 9.61
C GLU A 522 -27.45 3.09 10.73
N THR A 523 -26.16 3.25 10.38
CA THR A 523 -25.07 3.43 11.35
C THR A 523 -25.27 4.73 12.17
N ARG A 524 -25.70 5.83 11.53
CA ARG A 524 -26.04 7.09 12.17
C ARG A 524 -27.17 6.91 13.20
N GLN A 525 -28.25 6.23 12.81
CA GLN A 525 -29.39 5.96 13.69
C GLN A 525 -29.00 5.05 14.86
N ALA A 526 -28.23 4.00 14.63
CA ALA A 526 -27.76 3.09 15.65
C ALA A 526 -26.87 3.83 16.67
N ALA A 527 -25.86 4.58 16.21
CA ALA A 527 -24.99 5.37 17.07
C ALA A 527 -25.74 6.46 17.85
N ALA A 528 -26.70 7.15 17.18
CA ALA A 528 -27.54 8.17 17.83
C ALA A 528 -28.44 7.63 18.94
N SER A 529 -28.77 6.35 18.90
CA SER A 529 -29.57 5.67 19.93
C SER A 529 -28.77 5.33 21.19
N CYS A 530 -27.45 5.44 21.14
CA CYS A 530 -26.57 5.16 22.28
C CYS A 530 -26.48 6.35 23.25
N ASP A 531 -26.30 6.05 24.51
CA ASP A 531 -25.92 7.02 25.55
C ASP A 531 -24.39 7.16 25.66
N LEU A 532 -23.67 6.12 25.22
CA LEU A 532 -22.22 6.05 25.11
C LEU A 532 -21.81 5.16 23.94
N VAL A 533 -20.78 5.54 23.22
CA VAL A 533 -20.10 4.68 22.24
C VAL A 533 -18.69 4.40 22.73
N ILE A 534 -18.30 3.12 22.82
CA ILE A 534 -16.92 2.70 23.09
C ILE A 534 -16.36 2.09 21.80
N SER A 535 -15.27 2.64 21.30
CA SER A 535 -14.78 2.30 19.96
C SER A 535 -13.25 2.24 19.91
N SER A 536 -12.73 1.36 19.05
CA SER A 536 -11.40 1.56 18.46
C SER A 536 -11.37 2.87 17.64
N CYS A 537 -10.18 3.34 17.27
CA CYS A 537 -10.04 4.53 16.42
C CYS A 537 -10.54 4.24 14.98
N THR A 538 -11.84 4.46 14.74
CA THR A 538 -12.54 4.15 13.48
C THR A 538 -13.53 5.23 13.07
N SER A 539 -14.05 5.14 11.84
CA SER A 539 -15.06 6.07 11.29
C SER A 539 -16.33 6.18 12.15
N VAL A 540 -16.72 5.11 12.86
CA VAL A 540 -17.90 5.12 13.75
C VAL A 540 -17.69 6.03 14.95
N SER A 541 -16.47 6.09 15.53
CA SER A 541 -16.15 7.02 16.62
C SER A 541 -16.28 8.48 16.17
N HIS A 542 -15.81 8.81 14.96
CA HIS A 542 -15.97 10.14 14.37
C HIS A 542 -17.44 10.50 14.14
N LEU A 543 -18.24 9.56 13.61
CA LEU A 543 -19.66 9.79 13.36
C LEU A 543 -20.42 10.02 14.68
N ALA A 544 -20.18 9.19 15.70
CA ALA A 544 -20.84 9.33 17.01
C ALA A 544 -20.48 10.68 17.64
N ALA A 545 -19.21 11.03 17.69
CA ALA A 545 -18.74 12.29 18.25
C ALA A 545 -19.21 13.52 17.45
N ALA A 546 -19.25 13.42 16.10
CA ALA A 546 -19.77 14.49 15.24
C ALA A 546 -21.26 14.80 15.51
N MET A 547 -22.01 13.83 16.04
CA MET A 547 -23.41 13.99 16.47
C MET A 547 -23.55 14.41 17.94
N GLY A 548 -22.43 14.56 18.68
CA GLY A 548 -22.45 14.87 20.12
C GLY A 548 -22.84 13.68 21.00
N VAL A 549 -22.72 12.46 20.51
CA VAL A 549 -22.88 11.26 21.34
C VAL A 549 -21.59 11.08 22.17
N PRO A 550 -21.68 10.92 23.50
CA PRO A 550 -20.52 10.59 24.32
C PRO A 550 -19.75 9.41 23.72
N THR A 551 -18.46 9.60 23.46
CA THR A 551 -17.66 8.62 22.72
C THR A 551 -16.33 8.40 23.42
N TRP A 552 -16.05 7.15 23.78
CA TRP A 552 -14.80 6.73 24.36
C TRP A 552 -13.98 5.98 23.30
N VAL A 553 -12.75 6.44 23.06
CA VAL A 553 -11.90 5.88 22.00
C VAL A 553 -10.65 5.27 22.62
N VAL A 554 -10.41 4.01 22.29
CA VAL A 554 -9.17 3.31 22.63
C VAL A 554 -8.13 3.62 21.56
N THR A 555 -6.98 4.14 21.96
CA THR A 555 -5.92 4.56 21.03
C THR A 555 -4.59 3.86 21.32
N PRO A 556 -3.75 3.59 20.30
CA PRO A 556 -2.40 3.10 20.50
C PRO A 556 -1.50 4.15 21.17
N VAL A 557 -0.29 3.76 21.54
CA VAL A 557 0.76 4.65 22.09
C VAL A 557 1.01 5.82 21.15
N MET A 558 1.29 5.54 19.87
CA MET A 558 1.35 6.56 18.83
C MET A 558 -0.02 6.64 18.13
N PRO A 559 -0.87 7.60 18.53
CA PRO A 559 -2.22 7.69 17.99
C PRO A 559 -2.25 8.41 16.63
N TYR A 560 -3.39 8.31 15.96
CA TYR A 560 -3.69 9.13 14.80
C TYR A 560 -3.53 10.62 15.11
N PHE A 561 -3.12 11.43 14.17
CA PHE A 561 -2.71 12.83 14.40
C PHE A 561 -3.79 13.70 15.09
N LEU A 562 -5.07 13.41 14.88
CA LEU A 562 -6.16 14.11 15.57
C LEU A 562 -6.16 13.90 17.10
N TYR A 563 -5.49 12.86 17.55
CA TYR A 563 -5.37 12.46 18.96
C TYR A 563 -3.93 12.58 19.47
N ALA A 564 -3.06 13.30 18.73
CA ALA A 564 -1.64 13.39 19.04
C ALA A 564 -1.35 14.11 20.37
N MET A 565 -2.17 15.09 20.76
CA MET A 565 -2.01 15.85 22.02
C MET A 565 -2.13 14.95 23.24
N ASP A 566 -1.36 15.24 24.28
CA ASP A 566 -1.41 14.50 25.53
C ASP A 566 -2.75 14.65 26.26
N GLY A 567 -3.00 13.77 27.23
CA GLY A 567 -4.24 13.77 28.01
C GLY A 567 -5.33 12.84 27.44
N ASP A 568 -6.52 12.94 28.00
CA ASP A 568 -7.67 12.08 27.67
C ASP A 568 -8.80 12.82 26.91
N THR A 569 -8.56 14.06 26.50
CA THR A 569 -9.50 14.89 25.72
C THR A 569 -9.08 15.00 24.25
N CYS A 570 -10.00 15.40 23.38
CA CYS A 570 -9.77 15.63 21.96
C CYS A 570 -10.22 17.04 21.60
N PRO A 571 -9.36 17.91 21.05
CA PRO A 571 -9.73 19.30 20.75
C PRO A 571 -10.81 19.41 19.65
N TYR A 572 -11.02 18.35 18.89
CA TYR A 572 -12.01 18.31 17.82
C TYR A 572 -13.39 17.80 18.27
N TYR A 573 -13.54 17.23 19.48
CA TYR A 573 -14.80 16.65 19.95
C TYR A 573 -14.94 16.77 21.45
N ASP A 574 -15.80 17.68 21.93
CA ASP A 574 -16.04 17.92 23.37
C ASP A 574 -16.60 16.69 24.09
N CYS A 575 -17.32 15.83 23.37
CA CYS A 575 -17.94 14.62 23.90
C CYS A 575 -17.04 13.37 23.84
N MET A 576 -15.76 13.52 23.42
CA MET A 576 -14.84 12.39 23.26
C MET A 576 -13.87 12.30 24.43
N ARG A 577 -13.68 11.08 24.92
CA ARG A 577 -12.63 10.74 25.89
C ARG A 577 -11.73 9.66 25.32
N LEU A 578 -10.41 9.82 25.48
CA LEU A 578 -9.39 8.94 24.95
C LEU A 578 -8.84 8.02 26.05
N PHE A 579 -8.79 6.73 25.74
CA PHE A 579 -8.18 5.71 26.59
C PHE A 579 -6.94 5.18 25.88
N ARG A 580 -5.79 5.66 26.30
CA ARG A 580 -4.52 5.44 25.62
C ARG A 580 -3.82 4.17 26.09
N GLN A 581 -3.28 3.42 25.15
CA GLN A 581 -2.27 2.41 25.44
C GLN A 581 -1.04 3.09 26.03
N GLU A 582 -0.53 2.58 27.14
CA GLU A 582 0.63 3.16 27.85
C GLU A 582 1.94 2.51 27.42
N VAL A 583 1.92 1.21 27.18
CA VAL A 583 3.05 0.42 26.74
C VAL A 583 2.70 -0.26 25.43
N PHE A 584 3.55 -0.12 24.43
CA PHE A 584 3.33 -0.73 23.11
C PHE A 584 3.15 -2.25 23.23
N GLY A 585 2.06 -2.76 22.66
CA GLY A 585 1.70 -4.17 22.70
C GLY A 585 0.83 -4.56 23.92
N GLU A 586 0.72 -3.74 24.95
CA GLU A 586 -0.07 -4.02 26.16
C GLU A 586 -1.39 -3.25 26.13
N TRP A 587 -2.52 -3.95 26.17
CA TRP A 587 -3.85 -3.35 26.02
C TRP A 587 -4.73 -3.43 27.27
N GLU A 588 -4.27 -4.08 28.33
CA GLU A 588 -5.04 -4.28 29.58
C GLU A 588 -5.33 -2.97 30.29
N ALA A 589 -4.35 -2.06 30.35
CA ALA A 589 -4.45 -0.81 31.09
C ALA A 589 -5.59 0.11 30.59
N PRO A 590 -5.76 0.42 29.29
CA PRO A 590 -6.88 1.24 28.81
C PRO A 590 -8.24 0.60 29.11
N PHE A 591 -8.38 -0.74 29.03
CA PHE A 591 -9.64 -1.41 29.33
C PHE A 591 -9.95 -1.46 30.84
N ALA A 592 -8.94 -1.58 31.70
CA ALA A 592 -9.11 -1.42 33.14
C ALA A 592 -9.61 -0.01 33.50
N LYS A 593 -9.07 1.02 32.84
CA LYS A 593 -9.53 2.42 33.03
C LYS A 593 -10.97 2.61 32.50
N ILE A 594 -11.35 2.00 31.38
CA ILE A 594 -12.74 2.01 30.88
C ILE A 594 -13.68 1.40 31.91
N LYS A 595 -13.32 0.23 32.44
CA LYS A 595 -14.12 -0.48 33.46
C LYS A 595 -14.33 0.38 34.72
N ALA A 596 -13.24 0.99 35.20
CA ALA A 596 -13.31 1.90 36.37
C ALA A 596 -14.19 3.13 36.11
N ALA A 597 -14.02 3.79 34.96
CA ALA A 597 -14.80 4.96 34.57
C ALA A 597 -16.30 4.66 34.42
N LEU A 598 -16.65 3.46 33.91
CA LEU A 598 -18.05 3.01 33.86
C LEU A 598 -18.62 2.79 35.24
N ALA A 599 -17.90 2.15 36.14
CA ALA A 599 -18.33 1.94 37.54
C ALA A 599 -18.52 3.25 38.31
N GLU A 600 -17.59 4.21 38.15
CA GLU A 600 -17.67 5.54 38.75
C GLU A 600 -18.86 6.37 38.23
N SER A 601 -19.31 6.14 37.01
CA SER A 601 -20.44 6.86 36.42
C SER A 601 -21.77 6.62 37.16
N GLY A 602 -21.88 5.50 37.88
CA GLY A 602 -23.11 5.08 38.59
C GLY A 602 -24.30 4.82 37.66
N ARG A 603 -24.08 4.72 36.34
CA ARG A 603 -25.12 4.58 35.31
C ARG A 603 -25.27 3.14 34.79
N VAL A 604 -24.31 2.29 35.10
CA VAL A 604 -24.24 0.91 34.63
C VAL A 604 -23.99 -0.09 35.76
#